data_b55d38872e7ce9f0e8394cc241ffdcd7
#
_entry.id   b55d38872e7ce9f0e8394cc241ffdcd7
#
_cell.length_a   1.000
_cell.length_b   1.000
_cell.length_c   1.000
_cell.angle_alpha   90.00
_cell.angle_beta   90.00
_cell.angle_gamma   90.00
#
_symmetry.space_group_name_H-M   'P 1'
#
loop_
_entity.id
_entity.type
_entity.pdbx_description
1 polymer ?
#
loop_
_entity_poly.entity_id
_entity_poly.type
_entity_poly.pdbx_seq_one_letter_code
_entity_poly.pdbx_strand_id
1 'polypeptide(L)'
;MAAATARAVVSGALFPVIAVCLLLLYLIFPQIPDQPQSGPLFYSVKGPGSQHAPFIASLGLAFIIGIFAQRSRFCTMGAFRDLFLFRYTHLFLGLAAMFAAAFIANALTGGLKFGFEGQPVAHSDFLWNYLGMVTAGLAFALAGGCPGRQLFMAGEGDSDAGIFALGMLVGAAMAHNLGTASSGTGIGVYGMQATILGFAVCLIIGFVHSKKA
;
A
#
# COMPACT_ATOMS: atom_id res chain seq x y z
N MET A 1 10.44 33.49 -3.00
CA MET A 1 9.14 32.95 -2.58
C MET A 1 8.33 32.40 -3.76
N ALA A 2 8.01 33.16 -4.81
CA ALA A 2 7.17 32.71 -5.93
C ALA A 2 7.66 31.41 -6.62
N ALA A 3 8.97 31.25 -6.85
CA ALA A 3 9.53 30.05 -7.47
C ALA A 3 9.41 28.78 -6.59
N ALA A 4 9.49 28.91 -5.28
CA ALA A 4 9.31 27.79 -4.34
C ALA A 4 7.84 27.36 -4.29
N THR A 5 6.92 28.33 -4.28
CA THR A 5 5.48 28.07 -4.31
C THR A 5 5.06 27.40 -5.63
N ALA A 6 5.60 27.86 -6.76
CA ALA A 6 5.33 27.24 -8.05
C ALA A 6 5.84 25.79 -8.14
N ARG A 7 7.03 25.52 -7.59
CA ARG A 7 7.57 24.13 -7.52
C ARG A 7 6.70 23.23 -6.63
N ALA A 8 6.23 23.71 -5.49
CA ALA A 8 5.36 22.96 -4.59
C ALA A 8 4.01 22.63 -5.25
N VAL A 9 3.41 23.59 -5.97
CA VAL A 9 2.16 23.37 -6.70
C VAL A 9 2.34 22.34 -7.82
N VAL A 10 3.42 22.44 -8.61
CA VAL A 10 3.69 21.49 -9.69
C VAL A 10 3.95 20.08 -9.15
N SER A 11 4.74 19.95 -8.07
CA SER A 11 5.01 18.64 -7.48
C SER A 11 3.78 18.04 -6.80
N GLY A 12 2.93 18.86 -6.17
CA GLY A 12 1.67 18.39 -5.56
C GLY A 12 0.64 17.93 -6.58
N ALA A 13 0.60 18.53 -7.77
CA ALA A 13 -0.28 18.10 -8.85
C ALA A 13 0.20 16.84 -9.59
N LEU A 14 1.47 16.47 -9.45
CA LEU A 14 2.07 15.38 -10.22
C LEU A 14 1.36 14.04 -9.99
N PHE A 15 1.13 13.67 -8.73
CA PHE A 15 0.48 12.40 -8.40
C PHE A 15 -0.97 12.31 -8.88
N PRO A 16 -1.85 13.31 -8.63
CA PRO A 16 -3.20 13.33 -9.20
C PRO A 16 -3.21 13.23 -10.74
N VAL A 17 -2.31 13.93 -11.42
CA VAL A 17 -2.20 13.87 -12.88
C VAL A 17 -1.81 12.46 -13.35
N ILE A 18 -0.82 11.83 -12.72
CA ILE A 18 -0.43 10.44 -13.03
C ILE A 18 -1.60 9.50 -12.79
N ALA A 19 -2.34 9.65 -11.69
CA ALA A 19 -3.51 8.81 -11.38
C ALA A 19 -4.59 8.94 -12.45
N VAL A 20 -4.87 10.16 -12.92
CA VAL A 20 -5.81 10.39 -14.02
C VAL A 20 -5.29 9.80 -15.34
N CYS A 21 -4.01 9.95 -15.65
CA CYS A 21 -3.41 9.33 -16.84
C CYS A 21 -3.49 7.79 -16.81
N LEU A 22 -3.24 7.17 -15.66
CA LEU A 22 -3.38 5.73 -15.50
C LEU A 22 -4.84 5.27 -15.65
N LEU A 23 -5.78 6.05 -15.11
CA LEU A 23 -7.21 5.79 -15.30
C LEU A 23 -7.61 5.88 -16.77
N LEU A 24 -7.18 6.92 -17.48
CA LEU A 24 -7.44 7.08 -18.91
C LEU A 24 -6.80 5.94 -19.72
N LEU A 25 -5.58 5.55 -19.39
CA LEU A 25 -4.90 4.43 -20.01
C LEU A 25 -5.71 3.13 -19.84
N TYR A 26 -6.22 2.87 -18.63
CA TYR A 26 -7.08 1.72 -18.35
C TYR A 26 -8.39 1.75 -19.16
N LEU A 27 -9.00 2.93 -19.33
CA LEU A 27 -10.25 3.09 -20.11
C LEU A 27 -10.03 2.93 -21.62
N ILE A 28 -8.85 3.34 -22.13
CA ILE A 28 -8.50 3.20 -23.55
C ILE A 28 -8.15 1.75 -23.89
N PHE A 29 -7.49 1.04 -22.98
CA PHE A 29 -7.06 -0.36 -23.15
C PHE A 29 -7.74 -1.27 -22.11
N PRO A 30 -9.06 -1.46 -22.19
CA PRO A 30 -9.77 -2.32 -21.24
C PRO A 30 -9.33 -3.77 -21.43
N GLN A 31 -9.32 -4.53 -20.35
CA GLN A 31 -9.11 -5.96 -20.44
C GLN A 31 -10.30 -6.63 -21.13
N ILE A 32 -10.03 -7.36 -22.20
CA ILE A 32 -11.04 -8.17 -22.89
C ILE A 32 -10.81 -9.62 -22.45
N PRO A 33 -11.79 -10.28 -21.81
CA PRO A 33 -11.70 -11.70 -21.48
C PRO A 33 -11.41 -12.53 -22.73
N ASP A 34 -10.57 -13.55 -22.61
CA ASP A 34 -10.25 -14.53 -23.65
C ASP A 34 -9.50 -14.02 -24.89
N GLN A 35 -9.04 -12.78 -24.90
CA GLN A 35 -8.15 -12.29 -25.97
C GLN A 35 -6.69 -12.20 -25.52
N PRO A 36 -5.73 -12.48 -26.42
CA PRO A 36 -4.32 -12.23 -26.14
C PRO A 36 -4.14 -10.73 -25.85
N GLN A 37 -3.38 -10.44 -24.82
CA GLN A 37 -3.12 -9.04 -24.39
C GLN A 37 -2.51 -8.25 -25.53
N SER A 38 -3.27 -7.35 -26.11
CA SER A 38 -2.81 -6.42 -27.14
C SER A 38 -2.76 -5.02 -26.53
N GLY A 39 -1.55 -4.50 -26.34
CA GLY A 39 -1.40 -3.13 -25.82
C GLY A 39 -0.31 -2.99 -24.77
N PRO A 40 -0.09 -1.78 -24.25
CA PRO A 40 0.98 -1.49 -23.28
C PRO A 40 0.64 -1.97 -21.86
N LEU A 41 -0.59 -2.41 -21.59
CA LEU A 41 -1.03 -2.87 -20.28
C LEU A 41 -1.02 -4.39 -20.20
N PHE A 42 -0.42 -4.91 -19.13
CA PHE A 42 -0.41 -6.33 -18.80
C PHE A 42 -1.38 -6.59 -17.64
N TYR A 43 -2.30 -7.51 -17.86
CA TYR A 43 -3.28 -7.92 -16.85
C TYR A 43 -2.90 -9.29 -16.27
N SER A 44 -3.16 -9.45 -14.97
CA SER A 44 -2.92 -10.72 -14.30
C SER A 44 -3.92 -11.77 -14.77
N VAL A 45 -3.41 -12.93 -15.22
CA VAL A 45 -4.22 -14.08 -15.66
C VAL A 45 -4.35 -15.17 -14.59
N LYS A 46 -3.57 -15.07 -13.50
CA LYS A 46 -3.56 -16.06 -12.40
C LYS A 46 -3.51 -15.34 -11.04
N GLY A 47 -4.02 -16.03 -10.01
CA GLY A 47 -4.03 -15.55 -8.64
C GLY A 47 -5.11 -14.50 -8.36
N PRO A 48 -5.05 -13.83 -7.21
CA PRO A 48 -6.08 -12.86 -6.79
C PRO A 48 -6.26 -11.69 -7.75
N GLY A 49 -5.20 -11.26 -8.42
CA GLY A 49 -5.25 -10.16 -9.39
C GLY A 49 -6.03 -10.47 -10.67
N SER A 50 -6.35 -11.75 -10.94
CA SER A 50 -7.18 -12.15 -12.07
C SER A 50 -8.69 -12.07 -11.79
N GLN A 51 -9.07 -11.86 -10.52
CA GLN A 51 -10.47 -11.71 -10.12
C GLN A 51 -10.86 -10.24 -10.26
N HIS A 52 -11.35 -9.88 -11.44
CA HIS A 52 -11.71 -8.49 -11.73
C HIS A 52 -13.09 -8.14 -11.19
N ALA A 53 -13.15 -7.15 -10.30
CA ALA A 53 -14.41 -6.56 -9.88
C ALA A 53 -14.98 -5.63 -10.98
N PRO A 54 -16.31 -5.44 -11.06
CA PRO A 54 -16.88 -4.46 -11.98
C PRO A 54 -16.29 -3.06 -11.77
N PHE A 55 -15.80 -2.45 -12.84
CA PHE A 55 -15.08 -1.17 -12.79
C PHE A 55 -15.85 -0.06 -12.06
N ILE A 56 -17.14 0.11 -12.37
CA ILE A 56 -17.99 1.15 -11.77
C ILE A 56 -18.15 0.92 -10.27
N ALA A 57 -18.35 -0.33 -9.84
CA ALA A 57 -18.46 -0.66 -8.42
C ALA A 57 -17.14 -0.39 -7.68
N SER A 58 -16.01 -0.77 -8.27
CA SER A 58 -14.68 -0.51 -7.71
C SER A 58 -14.39 0.98 -7.57
N LEU A 59 -14.70 1.77 -8.62
CA LEU A 59 -14.49 3.21 -8.61
C LEU A 59 -15.40 3.89 -7.58
N GLY A 60 -16.67 3.53 -7.52
CA GLY A 60 -17.63 4.09 -6.55
C GLY A 60 -17.22 3.79 -5.11
N LEU A 61 -16.85 2.54 -4.81
CA LEU A 61 -16.38 2.16 -3.48
C LEU A 61 -15.05 2.86 -3.12
N ALA A 62 -14.10 2.97 -4.06
CA ALA A 62 -12.85 3.68 -3.84
C ALA A 62 -13.08 5.17 -3.52
N PHE A 63 -14.03 5.80 -4.21
CA PHE A 63 -14.41 7.19 -3.96
C PHE A 63 -15.00 7.37 -2.55
N ILE A 64 -15.92 6.49 -2.15
CA ILE A 64 -16.52 6.50 -0.80
C ILE A 64 -15.44 6.29 0.27
N ILE A 65 -14.57 5.28 0.09
CA ILE A 65 -13.45 5.00 0.99
C ILE A 65 -12.51 6.21 1.09
N GLY A 66 -12.20 6.85 -0.04
CA GLY A 66 -11.36 8.04 -0.08
C GLY A 66 -11.91 9.19 0.75
N ILE A 67 -13.21 9.49 0.62
CA ILE A 67 -13.90 10.53 1.42
C ILE A 67 -13.82 10.22 2.92
N PHE A 68 -14.17 9.00 3.31
CA PHE A 68 -14.15 8.62 4.72
C PHE A 68 -12.73 8.61 5.30
N ALA A 69 -11.76 8.08 4.57
CA ALA A 69 -10.37 8.02 5.00
C ALA A 69 -9.74 9.41 5.13
N GLN A 70 -10.03 10.31 4.20
CA GLN A 70 -9.59 11.70 4.26
C GLN A 70 -10.21 12.43 5.46
N ARG A 71 -11.52 12.33 5.65
CA ARG A 71 -12.21 13.03 6.75
C ARG A 71 -11.83 12.49 8.14
N SER A 72 -11.64 11.18 8.29
CA SER A 72 -11.20 10.56 9.55
C SER A 72 -9.71 10.72 9.82
N ARG A 73 -8.92 11.19 8.84
CA ARG A 73 -7.45 11.19 8.87
C ARG A 73 -6.89 9.81 9.22
N PHE A 74 -7.54 8.78 8.68
CA PHE A 74 -7.22 7.39 9.00
C PHE A 74 -5.76 7.06 8.70
N CYS A 75 -5.09 6.49 9.71
CA CYS A 75 -3.70 6.04 9.61
C CYS A 75 -3.47 4.87 10.56
N THR A 76 -3.11 3.70 10.04
CA THR A 76 -2.84 2.52 10.88
C THR A 76 -1.63 2.73 11.79
N MET A 77 -0.54 3.33 11.28
CA MET A 77 0.62 3.69 12.12
C MET A 77 0.25 4.70 13.19
N GLY A 78 -0.55 5.73 12.83
CA GLY A 78 -1.07 6.70 13.79
C GLY A 78 -1.91 6.04 14.88
N ALA A 79 -2.74 5.06 14.52
CA ALA A 79 -3.57 4.34 15.48
C ALA A 79 -2.73 3.64 16.57
N PHE A 80 -1.66 2.95 16.19
CA PHE A 80 -0.76 2.31 17.14
C PHE A 80 0.11 3.32 17.90
N ARG A 81 0.66 4.31 17.21
CA ARG A 81 1.46 5.37 17.85
C ARG A 81 0.65 6.08 18.93
N ASP A 82 -0.56 6.52 18.61
CA ASP A 82 -1.41 7.28 19.52
C ASP A 82 -1.87 6.42 20.70
N LEU A 83 -2.13 5.14 20.47
CA LEU A 83 -2.47 4.20 21.54
C LEU A 83 -1.31 4.00 22.54
N PHE A 84 -0.09 3.74 22.03
CA PHE A 84 1.06 3.39 22.89
C PHE A 84 1.71 4.61 23.53
N LEU A 85 1.87 5.73 22.77
CA LEU A 85 2.55 6.91 23.27
C LEU A 85 1.63 7.88 24.02
N PHE A 86 0.40 8.06 23.56
CA PHE A 86 -0.51 9.07 24.09
C PHE A 86 -1.76 8.48 24.75
N ARG A 87 -1.96 7.17 24.66
CA ARG A 87 -3.17 6.47 25.14
C ARG A 87 -4.48 6.97 24.51
N TYR A 88 -4.42 7.59 23.34
CA TYR A 88 -5.57 7.96 22.55
C TYR A 88 -6.09 6.78 21.74
N THR A 89 -7.36 6.43 21.94
CA THR A 89 -7.97 5.23 21.34
C THR A 89 -8.76 5.50 20.07
N HIS A 90 -8.98 6.76 19.69
CA HIS A 90 -9.91 7.13 18.62
C HIS A 90 -9.57 6.43 17.27
N LEU A 91 -8.34 6.58 16.79
CA LEU A 91 -7.93 5.94 15.54
C LEU A 91 -7.85 4.42 15.68
N PHE A 92 -7.46 3.92 16.85
CA PHE A 92 -7.40 2.49 17.12
C PHE A 92 -8.79 1.84 17.13
N LEU A 93 -9.80 2.49 17.68
CA LEU A 93 -11.19 2.02 17.61
C LEU A 93 -11.70 1.94 16.16
N GLY A 94 -11.34 2.92 15.32
CA GLY A 94 -11.62 2.86 13.89
C GLY A 94 -10.97 1.67 13.19
N LEU A 95 -9.70 1.39 13.52
CA LEU A 95 -8.98 0.21 13.01
C LEU A 95 -9.62 -1.10 13.49
N ALA A 96 -9.99 -1.18 14.78
CA ALA A 96 -10.65 -2.34 15.36
C ALA A 96 -12.04 -2.59 14.74
N ALA A 97 -12.81 -1.51 14.50
CA ALA A 97 -14.10 -1.60 13.83
C ALA A 97 -13.97 -2.10 12.38
N MET A 98 -12.96 -1.61 11.65
CA MET A 98 -12.67 -2.08 10.29
C MET A 98 -12.28 -3.56 10.28
N PHE A 99 -11.45 -4.00 11.23
CA PHE A 99 -11.08 -5.40 11.38
C PHE A 99 -12.29 -6.29 11.70
N ALA A 100 -13.14 -5.86 12.65
CA ALA A 100 -14.36 -6.57 13.01
C ALA A 100 -15.33 -6.67 11.82
N ALA A 101 -15.53 -5.59 11.07
CA ALA A 101 -16.37 -5.59 9.88
C ALA A 101 -15.84 -6.55 8.80
N ALA A 102 -14.52 -6.53 8.55
CA ALA A 102 -13.88 -7.45 7.61
C ALA A 102 -14.00 -8.92 8.06
N PHE A 103 -13.84 -9.18 9.35
CA PHE A 103 -14.01 -10.52 9.93
C PHE A 103 -15.44 -11.03 9.75
N ILE A 104 -16.43 -10.21 10.09
CA ILE A 104 -17.85 -10.54 9.95
C ILE A 104 -18.20 -10.77 8.46
N ALA A 105 -17.74 -9.90 7.57
CA ALA A 105 -18.00 -10.06 6.14
C ALA A 105 -17.42 -11.37 5.60
N ASN A 106 -16.18 -11.72 5.95
CA ASN A 106 -15.56 -12.98 5.55
C ASN A 106 -16.25 -14.20 6.17
N ALA A 107 -16.76 -14.07 7.40
CA ALA A 107 -17.54 -15.16 8.04
C ALA A 107 -18.86 -15.41 7.30
N LEU A 108 -19.57 -14.35 6.91
CA LEU A 108 -20.84 -14.44 6.21
C LEU A 108 -20.69 -14.93 4.76
N THR A 109 -19.60 -14.57 4.09
CA THR A 109 -19.34 -14.98 2.70
C THR A 109 -18.64 -16.34 2.58
N GLY A 110 -18.33 -17.01 3.70
CA GLY A 110 -17.59 -18.26 3.71
C GLY A 110 -16.13 -18.14 3.31
N GLY A 111 -15.59 -16.92 3.28
CA GLY A 111 -14.18 -16.63 2.98
C GLY A 111 -13.23 -16.91 4.15
N LEU A 112 -13.76 -17.20 5.34
CA LEU A 112 -12.98 -17.45 6.53
C LEU A 112 -12.40 -18.88 6.47
N LYS A 113 -11.08 -18.97 6.34
CA LYS A 113 -10.33 -20.22 6.43
C LYS A 113 -9.46 -20.18 7.67
N PHE A 114 -9.75 -21.07 8.62
CA PHE A 114 -8.93 -21.25 9.81
C PHE A 114 -7.78 -22.20 9.51
N GLY A 115 -6.57 -21.83 9.91
CA GLY A 115 -5.37 -22.64 9.75
C GLY A 115 -4.24 -21.87 9.08
N PHE A 116 -3.06 -22.50 9.01
CA PHE A 116 -1.87 -21.91 8.42
C PHE A 116 -1.57 -22.46 7.03
N GLU A 117 -2.21 -23.57 6.66
CA GLU A 117 -2.02 -24.21 5.36
C GLU A 117 -3.12 -23.84 4.37
N GLY A 118 -2.77 -23.75 3.09
CA GLY A 118 -3.73 -23.50 2.03
C GLY A 118 -4.34 -22.09 2.01
N GLN A 119 -3.72 -21.12 2.67
CA GLN A 119 -4.16 -19.72 2.59
C GLN A 119 -3.92 -19.17 1.17
N PRO A 120 -4.86 -18.43 0.60
CA PRO A 120 -4.80 -18.09 -0.83
C PRO A 120 -3.67 -17.12 -1.21
N VAL A 121 -3.11 -16.36 -0.27
CA VAL A 121 -2.12 -15.30 -0.54
C VAL A 121 -0.94 -15.31 0.45
N ALA A 122 -0.95 -16.20 1.44
CA ALA A 122 0.05 -16.22 2.50
C ALA A 122 0.84 -17.54 2.49
N HIS A 123 2.13 -17.47 2.81
CA HIS A 123 2.99 -18.61 3.08
C HIS A 123 3.28 -18.74 4.58
N SER A 124 3.76 -19.93 5.00
CA SER A 124 3.92 -20.29 6.42
C SER A 124 5.31 -19.98 7.00
N ASP A 125 6.16 -19.23 6.29
CA ASP A 125 7.48 -18.83 6.79
C ASP A 125 7.37 -17.67 7.78
N PHE A 126 7.03 -17.98 9.02
CA PHE A 126 6.72 -17.00 10.06
C PHE A 126 7.87 -16.03 10.35
N LEU A 127 9.11 -16.50 10.35
CA LEU A 127 10.26 -15.66 10.63
C LEU A 127 10.41 -14.54 9.61
N TRP A 128 10.32 -14.88 8.32
CA TRP A 128 10.49 -13.90 7.24
C TRP A 128 9.27 -13.01 7.09
N ASN A 129 8.06 -13.52 7.36
CA ASN A 129 6.86 -12.70 7.47
C ASN A 129 7.00 -11.65 8.58
N TYR A 130 7.48 -12.07 9.75
CA TYR A 130 7.70 -11.16 10.88
C TYR A 130 8.78 -10.11 10.56
N LEU A 131 9.95 -10.51 10.05
CA LEU A 131 11.02 -9.58 9.70
C LEU A 131 10.61 -8.61 8.58
N GLY A 132 9.87 -9.08 7.59
CA GLY A 132 9.31 -8.25 6.53
C GLY A 132 8.34 -7.20 7.07
N MET A 133 7.45 -7.59 7.99
CA MET A 133 6.51 -6.66 8.64
C MET A 133 7.23 -5.66 9.56
N VAL A 134 8.28 -6.07 10.27
CA VAL A 134 9.12 -5.16 11.07
C VAL A 134 9.81 -4.13 10.18
N THR A 135 10.38 -4.58 9.06
CA THR A 135 11.02 -3.68 8.08
C THR A 135 10.00 -2.69 7.49
N ALA A 136 8.83 -3.17 7.09
CA ALA A 136 7.76 -2.32 6.59
C ALA A 136 7.28 -1.32 7.64
N GLY A 137 7.08 -1.75 8.89
CA GLY A 137 6.69 -0.88 10.00
C GLY A 137 7.70 0.21 10.27
N LEU A 138 9.00 -0.12 10.24
CA LEU A 138 10.08 0.84 10.40
C LEU A 138 10.11 1.85 9.23
N ALA A 139 9.93 1.40 7.99
CA ALA A 139 9.85 2.27 6.83
C ALA A 139 8.65 3.24 6.92
N PHE A 140 7.48 2.77 7.38
CA PHE A 140 6.30 3.61 7.57
C PHE A 140 6.48 4.63 8.71
N ALA A 141 7.19 4.25 9.77
CA ALA A 141 7.52 5.17 10.85
C ALA A 141 8.46 6.28 10.37
N LEU A 142 9.47 5.95 9.58
CA LEU A 142 10.39 6.92 8.98
C LEU A 142 9.69 7.84 7.96
N ALA A 143 8.70 7.32 7.24
CA ALA A 143 7.90 8.09 6.29
C ALA A 143 6.80 8.96 6.93
N GLY A 144 6.62 8.85 8.26
CA GLY A 144 5.62 9.63 8.98
C GLY A 144 4.16 9.19 8.80
N GLY A 145 3.91 8.05 8.17
CA GLY A 145 2.55 7.53 7.98
C GLY A 145 2.49 6.18 7.27
N CYS A 146 1.34 5.52 7.36
CA CYS A 146 1.11 4.28 6.64
C CYS A 146 0.91 4.52 5.13
N PRO A 147 1.08 3.51 4.27
CA PRO A 147 0.89 3.65 2.83
C PRO A 147 -0.47 4.23 2.42
N GLY A 148 -1.55 3.81 3.08
CA GLY A 148 -2.89 4.35 2.84
C GLY A 148 -2.96 5.85 3.12
N ARG A 149 -2.41 6.31 4.25
CA ARG A 149 -2.38 7.74 4.58
C ARG A 149 -1.59 8.54 3.54
N GLN A 150 -0.46 8.01 3.08
CA GLN A 150 0.34 8.66 2.05
C GLN A 150 -0.40 8.78 0.72
N LEU A 151 -1.17 7.78 0.32
CA LEU A 151 -2.01 7.84 -0.89
C LEU A 151 -3.10 8.91 -0.78
N PHE A 152 -3.76 9.03 0.38
CA PHE A 152 -4.77 10.06 0.60
C PHE A 152 -4.17 11.47 0.57
N MET A 153 -3.03 11.68 1.24
CA MET A 153 -2.31 12.95 1.24
C MET A 153 -1.79 13.31 -0.16
N ALA A 154 -1.28 12.34 -0.91
CA ALA A 154 -0.88 12.54 -2.30
C ALA A 154 -2.06 12.98 -3.18
N GLY A 155 -3.25 12.43 -2.95
CA GLY A 155 -4.49 12.86 -3.60
C GLY A 155 -4.94 14.27 -3.17
N GLU A 156 -4.60 14.71 -1.96
CA GLU A 156 -4.81 16.08 -1.48
C GLU A 156 -3.81 17.09 -2.09
N GLY A 157 -2.80 16.61 -2.81
CA GLY A 157 -1.76 17.46 -3.43
C GLY A 157 -0.51 17.65 -2.57
N ASP A 158 -0.31 16.82 -1.53
CA ASP A 158 0.92 16.81 -0.75
C ASP A 158 2.07 16.23 -1.59
N SER A 159 3.12 17.02 -1.79
CA SER A 159 4.26 16.67 -2.65
C SER A 159 5.09 15.53 -2.09
N ASP A 160 5.32 15.52 -0.79
CA ASP A 160 6.15 14.51 -0.12
C ASP A 160 5.43 13.16 -0.13
N ALA A 161 4.13 13.18 0.14
CA ALA A 161 3.28 12.00 0.03
C ALA A 161 3.19 11.49 -1.42
N GLY A 162 3.16 12.38 -2.40
CA GLY A 162 3.20 12.05 -3.83
C GLY A 162 4.49 11.33 -4.22
N ILE A 163 5.64 11.83 -3.79
CA ILE A 163 6.95 11.21 -4.01
C ILE A 163 7.00 9.84 -3.33
N PHE A 164 6.49 9.73 -2.10
CA PHE A 164 6.40 8.46 -1.40
C PHE A 164 5.55 7.43 -2.15
N ALA A 165 4.37 7.84 -2.64
CA ALA A 165 3.49 6.98 -3.43
C ALA A 165 4.16 6.48 -4.72
N LEU A 166 4.88 7.35 -5.43
CA LEU A 166 5.69 6.96 -6.59
C LEU A 166 6.81 6.00 -6.20
N GLY A 167 7.47 6.22 -5.06
CA GLY A 167 8.47 5.31 -4.51
C GLY A 167 7.90 3.91 -4.23
N MET A 168 6.67 3.82 -3.72
CA MET A 168 5.98 2.54 -3.53
C MET A 168 5.72 1.82 -4.86
N LEU A 169 5.29 2.54 -5.90
CA LEU A 169 5.05 1.97 -7.24
C LEU A 169 6.34 1.42 -7.84
N VAL A 170 7.43 2.20 -7.81
CA VAL A 170 8.73 1.78 -8.31
C VAL A 170 9.27 0.60 -7.49
N GLY A 171 9.17 0.67 -6.16
CA GLY A 171 9.61 -0.40 -5.27
C GLY A 171 8.86 -1.71 -5.51
N ALA A 172 7.55 -1.65 -5.71
CA ALA A 172 6.73 -2.82 -6.04
C ALA A 172 7.14 -3.41 -7.41
N ALA A 173 7.33 -2.57 -8.42
CA ALA A 173 7.79 -3.02 -9.74
C ALA A 173 9.17 -3.69 -9.66
N MET A 174 10.10 -3.09 -8.93
CA MET A 174 11.42 -3.70 -8.70
C MET A 174 11.32 -5.02 -7.94
N ALA A 175 10.50 -5.10 -6.89
CA ALA A 175 10.34 -6.33 -6.11
C ALA A 175 9.84 -7.50 -6.95
N HIS A 176 8.88 -7.27 -7.84
CA HIS A 176 8.37 -8.30 -8.73
C HIS A 176 9.37 -8.69 -9.82
N ASN A 177 10.07 -7.72 -10.42
CA ASN A 177 11.02 -7.99 -11.50
C ASN A 177 12.34 -8.62 -11.02
N LEU A 178 12.78 -8.29 -9.80
CA LEU A 178 14.02 -8.83 -9.23
C LEU A 178 13.80 -10.11 -8.40
N GLY A 179 12.59 -10.67 -8.38
CA GLY A 179 12.30 -11.90 -7.66
C GLY A 179 12.43 -11.77 -6.13
N THR A 180 12.28 -10.55 -5.58
CA THR A 180 12.31 -10.30 -4.14
C THR A 180 10.92 -10.37 -3.51
N ALA A 181 9.85 -10.25 -4.31
CA ALA A 181 8.48 -10.36 -3.85
C ALA A 181 8.14 -11.79 -3.44
N SER A 182 7.56 -11.95 -2.25
CA SER A 182 7.00 -13.23 -1.78
C SER A 182 5.63 -13.49 -2.38
N SER A 183 5.21 -14.75 -2.40
CA SER A 183 3.92 -15.20 -2.90
C SER A 183 3.30 -16.23 -1.95
N GLY A 184 2.09 -16.70 -2.23
CA GLY A 184 1.47 -17.78 -1.46
C GLY A 184 2.24 -19.12 -1.51
N THR A 185 3.18 -19.27 -2.45
CA THR A 185 4.04 -20.47 -2.56
C THR A 185 5.32 -20.39 -1.73
N GLY A 186 5.65 -19.22 -1.19
CA GLY A 186 6.83 -19.02 -0.37
C GLY A 186 7.52 -17.68 -0.56
N ILE A 187 8.71 -17.59 0.00
CA ILE A 187 9.57 -16.41 -0.06
C ILE A 187 10.13 -16.26 -1.48
N GLY A 188 10.22 -15.04 -1.98
CA GLY A 188 10.91 -14.75 -3.24
C GLY A 188 12.37 -15.18 -3.21
N VAL A 189 12.93 -15.53 -4.36
CA VAL A 189 14.31 -16.07 -4.48
C VAL A 189 15.34 -15.17 -3.78
N TYR A 190 15.17 -13.87 -3.88
CA TYR A 190 16.01 -12.87 -3.21
C TYR A 190 15.28 -12.13 -2.08
N GLY A 191 14.15 -12.66 -1.61
CA GLY A 191 13.32 -12.01 -0.59
C GLY A 191 14.03 -11.84 0.75
N MET A 192 14.81 -12.83 1.18
CA MET A 192 15.60 -12.78 2.41
C MET A 192 16.63 -11.65 2.39
N GLN A 193 17.42 -11.58 1.31
CA GLN A 193 18.44 -10.56 1.11
C GLN A 193 17.82 -9.16 1.05
N ALA A 194 16.72 -9.02 0.34
CA ALA A 194 16.00 -7.75 0.23
C ALA A 194 15.46 -7.28 1.59
N THR A 195 14.94 -8.18 2.42
CA THR A 195 14.46 -7.85 3.76
C THR A 195 15.59 -7.36 4.66
N ILE A 196 16.72 -8.08 4.68
CA ILE A 196 17.89 -7.70 5.49
C ILE A 196 18.46 -6.35 5.01
N LEU A 197 18.61 -6.17 3.70
CA LEU A 197 19.11 -4.92 3.12
C LEU A 197 18.16 -3.75 3.43
N GLY A 198 16.86 -3.94 3.23
CA GLY A 198 15.84 -2.93 3.52
C GLY A 198 15.83 -2.53 5.00
N PHE A 199 15.95 -3.51 5.91
CA PHE A 199 16.06 -3.25 7.34
C PHE A 199 17.29 -2.44 7.69
N ALA A 200 18.46 -2.82 7.15
CA ALA A 200 19.72 -2.08 7.36
C ALA A 200 19.64 -0.64 6.85
N VAL A 201 19.07 -0.43 5.65
CA VAL A 201 18.87 0.91 5.08
C VAL A 201 17.95 1.75 5.96
N CYS A 202 16.83 1.20 6.43
CA CYS A 202 15.94 1.90 7.35
C CYS A 202 16.64 2.30 8.66
N LEU A 203 17.45 1.42 9.24
CA LEU A 203 18.23 1.74 10.43
C LEU A 203 19.23 2.88 10.17
N ILE A 204 19.98 2.83 9.07
CA ILE A 204 20.93 3.89 8.70
C ILE A 204 20.21 5.23 8.56
N ILE A 205 19.09 5.28 7.85
CA ILE A 205 18.28 6.50 7.69
C ILE A 205 17.84 7.02 9.07
N GLY A 206 17.30 6.14 9.92
CA GLY A 206 16.88 6.48 11.28
C GLY A 206 18.00 7.07 12.12
N PHE A 207 19.17 6.44 12.11
CA PHE A 207 20.34 6.94 12.86
C PHE A 207 20.88 8.28 12.34
N VAL A 208 20.94 8.46 11.01
CA VAL A 208 21.42 9.71 10.42
C VAL A 208 20.49 10.87 10.77
N HIS A 209 19.19 10.64 10.77
CA HIS A 209 18.22 11.69 11.07
C HIS A 209 18.00 11.92 12.56
N SER A 210 18.19 10.92 13.42
CA SER A 210 18.08 11.10 14.89
C SER A 210 19.16 12.02 15.47
N LYS A 211 20.33 12.15 14.81
CA LYS A 211 21.39 13.05 15.24
C LYS A 211 21.17 14.52 14.88
N LYS A 212 20.14 14.81 14.08
CA LYS A 212 19.82 16.17 13.62
C LYS A 212 18.59 16.77 14.32
N ALA A 213 17.91 15.99 15.15
CA ALA A 213 16.80 16.40 16.00
C ALA A 213 17.31 16.70 17.42
#